data_c3e7c2421c193ecaadcf9b71b1656fc0
#
_entry.id   c3e7c2421c193ecaadcf9b71b1656fc0
#
_cell.length_a   1.000
_cell.length_b   1.000
_cell.length_c   1.000
_cell.angle_alpha   90.00
_cell.angle_beta   90.00
_cell.angle_gamma   90.00
#
_symmetry.space_group_name_H-M   'P 1'
#
loop_
_entity.id
_entity.type
_entity.pdbx_description
1 polymer ?
#
loop_
_entity_poly.entity_id
_entity_poly.type
_entity_poly.pdbx_seq_one_letter_code
_entity_poly.pdbx_strand_id
1 'polypeptide(L)'
;MKLPRRQFLHLAAGAAALPFSPHIARAQAYPSRPIRLIIGFPPGSTSDILARIISQWLTERIGQPVIVEAKPGASGNLSVQAALAAPADGYTIVLITASNAVNATLFESLPFDLLRDLMPVAGLASFPFAMNVNPALPAKTVAEFIALAKASPGKISMASFGSGSTSHLAGELFKTMTGVNMTHVPYRGSPPANVDLMSGQVQVMFDTLVGSLPHIRSGTIRALAVAGSSRLDVLPDAPRVADTVPGFEVSGWNGFAVRKGVPAGIIERLNTEISTGLADPIVKARIAQATAVPLLLSPAQFGAHMAAETEKWGKVIRTANIKAD
;
A
#
# COMPACT_ATOMS: atom_id res chain seq x y z
N MET A 1 47.19 -50.55 -41.38
CA MET A 1 47.68 -50.71 -40.01
C MET A 1 46.48 -51.06 -39.12
N LYS A 2 46.47 -52.32 -38.61
CA LYS A 2 45.39 -52.80 -37.71
C LYS A 2 45.91 -52.63 -36.27
N LEU A 3 45.30 -51.76 -35.52
CA LEU A 3 45.61 -51.60 -34.10
C LEU A 3 45.21 -52.82 -33.30
N PRO A 4 46.10 -53.37 -32.44
CA PRO A 4 45.80 -54.57 -31.67
C PRO A 4 44.70 -54.33 -30.67
N ARG A 5 43.72 -55.23 -30.55
CA ARG A 5 42.52 -55.15 -29.67
C ARG A 5 42.81 -54.78 -28.24
N ARG A 6 43.99 -55.05 -27.66
CA ARG A 6 44.42 -54.68 -26.34
C ARG A 6 44.59 -53.16 -26.18
N GLN A 7 45.11 -52.45 -27.20
CA GLN A 7 45.27 -50.99 -27.11
C GLN A 7 43.94 -50.22 -27.20
N PHE A 8 42.96 -50.80 -27.90
CA PHE A 8 41.60 -50.22 -27.95
C PHE A 8 40.87 -50.33 -26.60
N LEU A 9 41.07 -51.43 -25.85
CA LEU A 9 40.50 -51.61 -24.51
C LEU A 9 41.12 -50.67 -23.45
N HIS A 10 42.39 -50.35 -23.56
CA HIS A 10 43.07 -49.39 -22.64
C HIS A 10 42.66 -47.94 -22.92
N LEU A 11 42.37 -47.59 -24.20
CA LEU A 11 41.85 -46.28 -24.56
C LEU A 11 40.39 -46.11 -24.14
N ALA A 12 39.56 -47.13 -24.21
CA ALA A 12 38.19 -47.12 -23.75
C ALA A 12 38.07 -47.05 -22.21
N ALA A 13 38.98 -47.70 -21.48
CA ALA A 13 39.02 -47.59 -20.00
C ALA A 13 39.51 -46.24 -19.50
N GLY A 14 40.36 -45.51 -20.27
CA GLY A 14 40.83 -44.17 -19.93
C GLY A 14 39.74 -43.08 -20.14
N ALA A 15 38.83 -43.29 -21.09
CA ALA A 15 37.71 -42.37 -21.35
C ALA A 15 36.59 -42.43 -20.30
N ALA A 16 36.47 -43.54 -19.55
CA ALA A 16 35.48 -43.71 -18.50
C ALA A 16 35.87 -43.08 -17.13
N ALA A 17 37.07 -42.58 -17.00
CA ALA A 17 37.60 -41.96 -15.78
C ALA A 17 37.61 -40.43 -15.80
N LEU A 18 36.71 -39.82 -16.59
CA LEU A 18 36.44 -38.39 -16.43
C LEU A 18 35.79 -38.19 -15.06
N PRO A 19 36.41 -37.43 -14.14
CA PRO A 19 35.78 -37.14 -12.86
C PRO A 19 34.48 -36.42 -13.17
N PHE A 20 33.34 -37.03 -12.81
CA PHE A 20 32.08 -36.32 -12.60
C PHE A 20 32.36 -35.35 -11.48
N SER A 21 32.92 -34.18 -11.81
CA SER A 21 32.96 -33.06 -10.87
C SER A 21 31.49 -32.73 -10.57
N PRO A 22 31.00 -32.96 -9.35
CA PRO A 22 29.68 -32.50 -9.01
C PRO A 22 29.71 -31.00 -9.27
N HIS A 23 28.95 -30.54 -10.28
CA HIS A 23 28.62 -29.11 -10.36
C HIS A 23 27.88 -28.83 -9.07
N ILE A 24 28.61 -28.34 -8.06
CA ILE A 24 27.99 -27.74 -6.90
C ILE A 24 27.19 -26.61 -7.52
N ALA A 25 25.90 -26.84 -7.70
CA ALA A 25 24.95 -25.81 -8.04
C ALA A 25 25.07 -24.80 -6.89
N ARG A 26 25.96 -23.79 -7.04
CA ARG A 26 25.95 -22.65 -6.16
C ARG A 26 24.55 -22.07 -6.30
N ALA A 27 23.73 -22.27 -5.28
CA ALA A 27 22.48 -21.56 -5.17
C ALA A 27 22.81 -20.10 -5.41
N GLN A 28 22.36 -19.56 -6.53
CA GLN A 28 22.68 -18.20 -6.96
C GLN A 28 22.24 -17.28 -5.83
N ALA A 29 23.18 -16.54 -5.25
CA ALA A 29 22.87 -15.71 -4.07
C ALA A 29 21.72 -14.74 -4.44
N TYR A 30 20.60 -14.86 -3.74
CA TYR A 30 19.47 -13.95 -3.92
C TYR A 30 19.75 -12.62 -3.18
N PRO A 31 19.47 -11.45 -3.80
CA PRO A 31 19.15 -11.23 -5.21
C PRO A 31 20.41 -11.14 -6.09
N SER A 32 20.35 -11.67 -7.33
CA SER A 32 21.41 -11.60 -8.35
C SER A 32 21.06 -10.64 -9.51
N ARG A 33 19.88 -10.02 -9.47
CA ARG A 33 19.35 -9.09 -10.47
C ARG A 33 18.37 -8.10 -9.84
N PRO A 34 17.99 -7.01 -10.53
CA PRO A 34 17.05 -6.04 -10.00
C PRO A 34 15.74 -6.64 -9.51
N ILE A 35 15.23 -6.12 -8.39
CA ILE A 35 13.92 -6.44 -7.83
C ILE A 35 12.91 -5.40 -8.29
N ARG A 36 11.73 -5.82 -8.74
CA ARG A 36 10.60 -4.96 -9.08
C ARG A 36 9.70 -4.81 -7.87
N LEU A 37 9.46 -3.58 -7.44
CA LEU A 37 8.49 -3.23 -6.40
C LEU A 37 7.27 -2.57 -7.06
N ILE A 38 6.19 -3.32 -7.22
CA ILE A 38 4.96 -2.85 -7.87
C ILE A 38 4.10 -2.14 -6.83
N ILE A 39 3.64 -0.92 -7.17
CA ILE A 39 2.71 -0.13 -6.35
C ILE A 39 1.41 0.12 -7.11
N GLY A 40 0.28 0.20 -6.38
CA GLY A 40 -1.07 0.29 -6.96
C GLY A 40 -1.59 1.72 -7.18
N PHE A 41 -0.77 2.75 -6.89
CA PHE A 41 -1.16 4.15 -6.99
C PHE A 41 -0.09 4.96 -7.74
N PRO A 42 -0.45 6.13 -8.32
CA PRO A 42 0.44 6.90 -9.17
C PRO A 42 1.63 7.50 -8.40
N PRO A 43 2.67 7.97 -9.12
CA PRO A 43 3.75 8.77 -8.54
C PRO A 43 3.23 9.94 -7.70
N GLY A 44 3.90 10.24 -6.59
CA GLY A 44 3.49 11.26 -5.62
C GLY A 44 2.38 10.83 -4.65
N SER A 45 1.81 9.64 -4.79
CA SER A 45 0.91 9.07 -3.80
C SER A 45 1.68 8.61 -2.55
N THR A 46 0.95 8.41 -1.44
CA THR A 46 1.52 7.83 -0.20
C THR A 46 2.29 6.53 -0.44
N SER A 47 1.74 5.65 -1.29
CA SER A 47 2.40 4.39 -1.65
C SER A 47 3.73 4.61 -2.37
N ASP A 48 3.80 5.59 -3.29
CA ASP A 48 5.02 5.92 -4.02
C ASP A 48 6.08 6.53 -3.09
N ILE A 49 5.68 7.50 -2.26
CA ILE A 49 6.59 8.18 -1.32
C ILE A 49 7.23 7.16 -0.36
N LEU A 50 6.42 6.33 0.30
CA LEU A 50 6.90 5.35 1.27
C LEU A 50 7.70 4.21 0.60
N ALA A 51 7.26 3.73 -0.58
CA ALA A 51 7.99 2.72 -1.34
C ALA A 51 9.38 3.20 -1.75
N ARG A 52 9.53 4.47 -2.17
CA ARG A 52 10.84 5.04 -2.56
C ARG A 52 11.79 5.19 -1.38
N ILE A 53 11.28 5.54 -0.20
CA ILE A 53 12.11 5.63 1.01
C ILE A 53 12.79 4.29 1.30
N ILE A 54 12.02 3.19 1.30
CA ILE A 54 12.56 1.87 1.62
C ILE A 54 13.31 1.24 0.43
N SER A 55 12.91 1.51 -0.82
CA SER A 55 13.60 0.96 -1.98
C SER A 55 15.01 1.52 -2.14
N GLN A 56 15.24 2.78 -1.79
CA GLN A 56 16.58 3.36 -1.75
C GLN A 56 17.46 2.62 -0.75
N TRP A 57 17.00 2.46 0.49
CA TRP A 57 17.69 1.68 1.53
C TRP A 57 18.03 0.27 1.06
N LEU A 58 17.01 -0.44 0.53
CA LEU A 58 17.20 -1.81 0.07
C LEU A 58 18.24 -1.89 -1.07
N THR A 59 18.21 -0.96 -2.03
CA THR A 59 19.18 -0.92 -3.14
C THR A 59 20.62 -0.85 -2.62
N GLU A 60 20.87 0.03 -1.66
CA GLU A 60 22.20 0.18 -1.06
C GLU A 60 22.63 -1.05 -0.24
N ARG A 61 21.68 -1.70 0.43
CA ARG A 61 21.92 -2.79 1.36
C ARG A 61 22.09 -4.15 0.67
N ILE A 62 21.26 -4.45 -0.33
CA ILE A 62 21.24 -5.77 -1.00
C ILE A 62 22.12 -5.82 -2.26
N GLY A 63 22.70 -4.69 -2.68
CA GLY A 63 23.59 -4.58 -3.83
C GLY A 63 22.92 -4.78 -5.20
N GLN A 64 21.59 -4.74 -5.25
CA GLN A 64 20.81 -4.82 -6.48
C GLN A 64 19.73 -3.72 -6.49
N PRO A 65 19.43 -3.10 -7.64
CA PRO A 65 18.40 -2.08 -7.73
C PRO A 65 17.03 -2.62 -7.30
N VAL A 66 16.31 -1.86 -6.46
CA VAL A 66 14.88 -2.07 -6.18
C VAL A 66 14.09 -1.00 -6.90
N ILE A 67 13.44 -1.39 -8.00
CA ILE A 67 12.81 -0.47 -8.95
C ILE A 67 11.32 -0.36 -8.62
N VAL A 68 10.88 0.84 -8.23
CA VAL A 68 9.45 1.12 -7.98
C VAL A 68 8.72 1.31 -9.31
N GLU A 69 7.72 0.48 -9.55
CA GLU A 69 6.89 0.48 -10.75
C GLU A 69 5.43 0.73 -10.39
N ALA A 70 4.86 1.84 -10.86
CA ALA A 70 3.46 2.15 -10.62
C ALA A 70 2.55 1.43 -11.64
N LYS A 71 1.54 0.70 -11.13
CA LYS A 71 0.45 0.07 -11.89
C LYS A 71 -0.89 0.53 -11.30
N PRO A 72 -1.24 1.82 -11.46
CA PRO A 72 -2.44 2.37 -10.87
C PRO A 72 -3.71 1.86 -11.54
N GLY A 73 -4.78 1.72 -10.75
CA GLY A 73 -6.11 1.38 -11.22
C GLY A 73 -6.83 0.36 -10.33
N ALA A 74 -8.16 0.37 -10.40
CA ALA A 74 -9.04 -0.46 -9.58
C ALA A 74 -8.65 -0.43 -8.08
N SER A 75 -8.36 0.78 -7.55
CA SER A 75 -7.94 1.00 -6.15
C SER A 75 -6.77 0.11 -5.69
N GLY A 76 -5.79 -0.09 -6.59
CA GLY A 76 -4.59 -0.88 -6.33
C GLY A 76 -4.69 -2.34 -6.76
N ASN A 77 -5.84 -2.84 -7.19
CA ASN A 77 -5.99 -4.25 -7.57
C ASN A 77 -5.20 -4.63 -8.83
N LEU A 78 -4.98 -3.69 -9.76
CA LEU A 78 -4.15 -3.96 -10.95
C LEU A 78 -2.69 -4.26 -10.59
N SER A 79 -2.15 -3.66 -9.53
CA SER A 79 -0.80 -3.96 -9.06
C SER A 79 -0.69 -5.39 -8.50
N VAL A 80 -1.71 -5.84 -7.78
CA VAL A 80 -1.79 -7.21 -7.26
C VAL A 80 -1.84 -8.22 -8.41
N GLN A 81 -2.72 -8.00 -9.40
CA GLN A 81 -2.80 -8.86 -10.59
C GLN A 81 -1.46 -8.94 -11.34
N ALA A 82 -0.77 -7.80 -11.50
CA ALA A 82 0.53 -7.76 -12.15
C ALA A 82 1.60 -8.56 -11.37
N ALA A 83 1.57 -8.52 -10.04
CA ALA A 83 2.46 -9.32 -9.20
C ALA A 83 2.13 -10.82 -9.26
N LEU A 84 0.86 -11.18 -9.28
CA LEU A 84 0.41 -12.57 -9.40
C LEU A 84 0.72 -13.19 -10.78
N ALA A 85 0.82 -12.38 -11.83
CA ALA A 85 1.24 -12.81 -13.15
C ALA A 85 2.76 -13.03 -13.27
N ALA A 86 3.57 -12.53 -12.33
CA ALA A 86 5.01 -12.67 -12.33
C ALA A 86 5.46 -14.06 -11.83
N PRO A 87 6.69 -14.51 -12.12
CA PRO A 87 7.25 -15.74 -11.54
C PRO A 87 7.31 -15.71 -10.02
N ALA A 88 7.15 -16.88 -9.37
CA ALA A 88 7.25 -17.03 -7.92
C ALA A 88 8.72 -17.20 -7.48
N ASP A 89 9.59 -16.24 -7.83
CA ASP A 89 11.04 -16.29 -7.64
C ASP A 89 11.56 -15.18 -6.70
N GLY A 90 10.63 -14.37 -6.13
CA GLY A 90 10.96 -13.30 -5.20
C GLY A 90 11.43 -11.98 -5.84
N TYR A 91 11.60 -11.92 -7.16
CA TYR A 91 12.04 -10.69 -7.86
C TYR A 91 10.90 -9.72 -8.20
N THR A 92 9.68 -10.05 -7.84
CA THR A 92 8.54 -9.15 -7.91
C THR A 92 7.86 -9.08 -6.55
N ILE A 93 7.91 -7.90 -5.95
CA ILE A 93 7.26 -7.57 -4.68
C ILE A 93 6.08 -6.65 -5.02
N VAL A 94 4.97 -6.79 -4.32
CA VAL A 94 3.84 -5.87 -4.42
C VAL A 94 3.61 -5.15 -3.10
N LEU A 95 3.35 -3.85 -3.18
CA LEU A 95 2.90 -3.06 -2.03
C LEU A 95 1.40 -3.26 -1.86
N ILE A 96 1.02 -3.84 -0.72
CA ILE A 96 -0.35 -4.01 -0.29
C ILE A 96 -0.74 -2.83 0.60
N THR A 97 -1.98 -2.39 0.45
CA THR A 97 -2.55 -1.25 1.18
C THR A 97 -3.85 -1.63 1.88
N ALA A 98 -4.31 -0.80 2.80
CA ALA A 98 -5.63 -0.94 3.40
C ALA A 98 -6.76 -1.03 2.34
N SER A 99 -6.61 -0.37 1.19
CA SER A 99 -7.59 -0.47 0.09
C SER A 99 -7.73 -1.89 -0.47
N ASN A 100 -6.65 -2.68 -0.51
CA ASN A 100 -6.73 -4.06 -0.95
C ASN A 100 -7.53 -4.94 0.04
N ALA A 101 -7.39 -4.69 1.35
CA ALA A 101 -8.19 -5.37 2.37
C ALA A 101 -9.68 -4.99 2.28
N VAL A 102 -9.98 -3.71 2.01
CA VAL A 102 -11.33 -3.21 1.71
C VAL A 102 -11.93 -3.90 0.50
N ASN A 103 -11.18 -3.96 -0.59
CA ASN A 103 -11.63 -4.49 -1.87
C ASN A 103 -12.00 -5.98 -1.79
N ALA A 104 -11.36 -6.74 -0.91
CA ALA A 104 -11.68 -8.16 -0.68
C ALA A 104 -13.14 -8.41 -0.27
N THR A 105 -13.83 -7.39 0.28
CA THR A 105 -15.25 -7.49 0.64
C THR A 105 -16.15 -6.62 -0.23
N LEU A 106 -15.66 -5.47 -0.68
CA LEU A 106 -16.47 -4.48 -1.39
C LEU A 106 -16.83 -4.93 -2.81
N PHE A 107 -15.92 -5.61 -3.51
CA PHE A 107 -16.17 -6.12 -4.85
C PHE A 107 -16.68 -7.56 -4.78
N GLU A 108 -17.82 -7.82 -5.41
CA GLU A 108 -18.44 -9.15 -5.48
C GLU A 108 -17.54 -10.19 -6.16
N SER A 109 -16.68 -9.76 -7.08
CA SER A 109 -15.76 -10.63 -7.82
C SER A 109 -14.41 -9.93 -8.01
N LEU A 110 -13.38 -10.48 -7.38
CA LEU A 110 -11.98 -10.15 -7.67
C LEU A 110 -11.34 -11.36 -8.39
N PRO A 111 -10.45 -11.13 -9.37
CA PRO A 111 -9.75 -12.20 -10.06
C PRO A 111 -8.63 -12.86 -9.22
N PHE A 112 -8.58 -12.56 -7.93
CA PHE A 112 -7.63 -13.10 -6.95
C PHE A 112 -8.22 -13.07 -5.54
N ASP A 113 -7.67 -13.87 -4.66
CA ASP A 113 -7.93 -13.83 -3.22
C ASP A 113 -6.68 -13.26 -2.52
N LEU A 114 -6.86 -12.13 -1.82
CA LEU A 114 -5.77 -11.38 -1.18
C LEU A 114 -4.98 -12.24 -0.18
N LEU A 115 -5.67 -13.06 0.62
CA LEU A 115 -5.07 -13.84 1.71
C LEU A 115 -4.57 -15.21 1.25
N ARG A 116 -5.15 -15.77 0.18
CA ARG A 116 -4.79 -17.08 -0.35
C ARG A 116 -3.64 -17.02 -1.35
N ASP A 117 -3.63 -16.00 -2.24
CA ASP A 117 -2.77 -15.98 -3.43
C ASP A 117 -1.46 -15.21 -3.20
N LEU A 118 -1.39 -14.44 -2.10
CA LEU A 118 -0.20 -13.70 -1.69
C LEU A 118 0.42 -14.28 -0.42
N MET A 119 1.75 -14.15 -0.32
CA MET A 119 2.52 -14.40 0.90
C MET A 119 2.97 -13.06 1.48
N PRO A 120 2.60 -12.73 2.73
CA PRO A 120 3.06 -11.52 3.40
C PRO A 120 4.58 -11.56 3.60
N VAL A 121 5.23 -10.42 3.43
CA VAL A 121 6.69 -10.26 3.63
C VAL A 121 6.98 -9.39 4.84
N ALA A 122 6.44 -8.17 4.90
CA ALA A 122 6.69 -7.22 5.99
C ALA A 122 5.62 -6.12 5.99
N GLY A 123 5.34 -5.53 7.16
CA GLY A 123 4.73 -4.20 7.21
C GLY A 123 5.70 -3.15 6.67
N LEU A 124 5.19 -1.99 6.29
CA LEU A 124 6.00 -0.82 5.90
C LEU A 124 5.73 0.36 6.82
N ALA A 125 4.53 0.89 6.79
CA ALA A 125 4.15 2.03 7.62
C ALA A 125 2.64 2.10 7.82
N SER A 126 2.22 2.70 8.93
CA SER A 126 0.87 3.21 9.16
C SER A 126 0.88 4.74 9.12
N PHE A 127 -0.24 5.34 8.74
CA PHE A 127 -0.35 6.78 8.56
C PHE A 127 -1.78 7.26 8.79
N PRO A 128 -1.93 8.50 9.33
CA PRO A 128 -3.23 9.08 9.58
C PRO A 128 -3.89 9.61 8.32
N PHE A 129 -5.22 9.67 8.36
CA PHE A 129 -6.07 10.39 7.42
C PHE A 129 -6.53 11.69 8.04
N ALA A 130 -6.86 12.67 7.19
CA ALA A 130 -7.54 13.90 7.57
C ALA A 130 -8.77 14.12 6.68
N MET A 131 -9.79 14.75 7.24
CA MET A 131 -10.91 15.32 6.51
C MET A 131 -10.49 16.68 5.97
N ASN A 132 -10.18 16.72 4.69
CA ASN A 132 -9.67 17.89 3.99
C ASN A 132 -10.78 18.54 3.16
N VAL A 133 -10.81 19.87 3.14
CA VAL A 133 -11.76 20.64 2.34
C VAL A 133 -11.08 21.73 1.53
N ASN A 134 -11.75 22.17 0.47
CA ASN A 134 -11.37 23.41 -0.23
C ASN A 134 -11.45 24.59 0.74
N PRO A 135 -10.44 25.48 0.80
CA PRO A 135 -10.43 26.62 1.73
C PRO A 135 -11.59 27.62 1.54
N ALA A 136 -12.18 27.69 0.35
CA ALA A 136 -13.35 28.56 0.09
C ALA A 136 -14.66 28.02 0.66
N LEU A 137 -14.69 26.72 1.07
CA LEU A 137 -15.88 26.16 1.69
C LEU A 137 -16.22 26.91 3.01
N PRO A 138 -17.47 27.37 3.21
CA PRO A 138 -17.84 28.16 4.38
C PRO A 138 -18.05 27.33 5.66
N ALA A 139 -17.32 26.21 5.80
CA ALA A 139 -17.31 25.36 6.98
C ALA A 139 -15.89 25.30 7.54
N LYS A 140 -15.72 25.63 8.83
CA LYS A 140 -14.43 25.63 9.54
C LYS A 140 -14.29 24.49 10.53
N THR A 141 -15.40 23.79 10.81
CA THR A 141 -15.46 22.66 11.74
C THR A 141 -16.22 21.50 11.09
N VAL A 142 -16.05 20.28 11.63
CA VAL A 142 -16.81 19.11 11.20
C VAL A 142 -18.32 19.32 11.41
N ALA A 143 -18.72 19.96 12.52
CA ALA A 143 -20.14 20.25 12.81
C ALA A 143 -20.74 21.24 11.78
N GLU A 144 -20.04 22.31 11.43
CA GLU A 144 -20.46 23.25 10.38
C GLU A 144 -20.52 22.58 9.01
N PHE A 145 -19.57 21.67 8.70
CA PHE A 145 -19.61 20.90 7.47
C PHE A 145 -20.85 20.00 7.40
N ILE A 146 -21.17 19.30 8.48
CA ILE A 146 -22.37 18.45 8.56
C ILE A 146 -23.64 19.32 8.36
N ALA A 147 -23.73 20.49 8.99
CA ALA A 147 -24.85 21.39 8.84
C ALA A 147 -24.99 21.87 7.37
N LEU A 148 -23.89 22.28 6.75
CA LEU A 148 -23.84 22.71 5.36
C LEU A 148 -24.28 21.59 4.39
N ALA A 149 -23.75 20.37 4.58
CA ALA A 149 -24.07 19.22 3.74
C ALA A 149 -25.55 18.79 3.88
N LYS A 150 -26.13 18.90 5.09
CA LYS A 150 -27.57 18.65 5.32
C LYS A 150 -28.47 19.74 4.72
N ALA A 151 -28.02 20.99 4.71
CA ALA A 151 -28.76 22.09 4.08
C ALA A 151 -28.78 22.01 2.54
N SER A 152 -27.83 21.31 1.94
CA SER A 152 -27.68 21.20 0.49
C SER A 152 -27.39 19.76 0.07
N PRO A 153 -28.35 18.84 0.19
CA PRO A 153 -28.14 17.42 -0.10
C PRO A 153 -27.68 17.18 -1.56
N GLY A 154 -26.61 16.38 -1.72
CA GLY A 154 -26.05 16.03 -3.04
C GLY A 154 -25.27 17.15 -3.74
N LYS A 155 -25.13 18.34 -3.14
CA LYS A 155 -24.38 19.47 -3.73
C LYS A 155 -22.89 19.46 -3.40
N ILE A 156 -22.48 18.72 -2.38
CA ILE A 156 -21.08 18.57 -2.00
C ILE A 156 -20.50 17.36 -2.73
N SER A 157 -19.47 17.59 -3.53
CA SER A 157 -18.68 16.55 -4.18
C SER A 157 -17.56 16.10 -3.28
N MET A 158 -17.49 14.79 -3.04
CA MET A 158 -16.48 14.14 -2.23
C MET A 158 -15.50 13.38 -3.12
N ALA A 159 -14.24 13.79 -3.14
CA ALA A 159 -13.21 13.09 -3.88
C ALA A 159 -12.71 11.85 -3.12
N SER A 160 -12.23 10.86 -3.87
CA SER A 160 -11.49 9.71 -3.34
C SER A 160 -10.36 9.26 -4.27
N PHE A 161 -9.48 8.37 -3.78
CA PHE A 161 -8.42 7.74 -4.63
C PHE A 161 -8.97 6.72 -5.63
N GLY A 162 -10.29 6.55 -5.72
CA GLY A 162 -11.02 5.60 -6.55
C GLY A 162 -12.04 4.81 -5.73
N SER A 163 -13.04 4.26 -6.43
CA SER A 163 -14.05 3.39 -5.81
C SER A 163 -13.40 2.18 -5.16
N GLY A 164 -13.76 1.89 -3.90
CA GLY A 164 -13.13 0.85 -3.10
C GLY A 164 -11.82 1.25 -2.41
N SER A 165 -11.36 2.50 -2.53
CA SER A 165 -10.22 2.97 -1.74
C SER A 165 -10.61 3.24 -0.28
N THR A 166 -9.62 3.23 0.62
CA THR A 166 -9.83 3.64 2.03
C THR A 166 -10.41 5.05 2.12
N SER A 167 -10.04 5.95 1.21
CA SER A 167 -10.60 7.31 1.10
C SER A 167 -12.10 7.30 0.78
N HIS A 168 -12.53 6.46 -0.16
CA HIS A 168 -13.94 6.26 -0.49
C HIS A 168 -14.71 5.75 0.74
N LEU A 169 -14.21 4.67 1.36
CA LEU A 169 -14.87 4.11 2.54
C LEU A 169 -14.94 5.07 3.72
N ALA A 170 -13.92 5.89 3.93
CA ALA A 170 -13.95 6.93 4.96
C ALA A 170 -15.12 7.91 4.73
N GLY A 171 -15.33 8.31 3.49
CA GLY A 171 -16.44 9.17 3.12
C GLY A 171 -17.81 8.50 3.25
N GLU A 172 -17.95 7.24 2.80
CA GLU A 172 -19.20 6.49 2.94
C GLU A 172 -19.55 6.20 4.40
N LEU A 173 -18.53 5.86 5.21
CA LEU A 173 -18.69 5.72 6.66
C LEU A 173 -19.17 7.05 7.29
N PHE A 174 -18.57 8.18 6.90
CA PHE A 174 -18.99 9.49 7.36
C PHE A 174 -20.43 9.81 6.95
N LYS A 175 -20.83 9.54 5.71
CA LYS A 175 -22.22 9.70 5.23
C LYS A 175 -23.18 8.87 6.08
N THR A 176 -22.85 7.60 6.31
CA THR A 176 -23.69 6.68 7.10
C THR A 176 -23.86 7.15 8.53
N MET A 177 -22.76 7.59 9.19
CA MET A 177 -22.80 8.00 10.60
C MET A 177 -23.46 9.35 10.82
N THR A 178 -23.43 10.26 9.84
CA THR A 178 -23.94 11.63 9.97
C THR A 178 -25.25 11.87 9.26
N GLY A 179 -25.66 11.00 8.34
CA GLY A 179 -26.84 11.15 7.49
C GLY A 179 -26.68 12.25 6.42
N VAL A 180 -25.45 12.71 6.12
CA VAL A 180 -25.23 13.67 5.02
C VAL A 180 -25.27 12.98 3.68
N ASN A 181 -25.71 13.70 2.64
CA ASN A 181 -25.69 13.23 1.26
C ASN A 181 -24.62 13.99 0.48
N MET A 182 -23.56 13.28 0.03
CA MET A 182 -22.47 13.80 -0.79
C MET A 182 -22.33 12.97 -2.06
N THR A 183 -22.03 13.63 -3.18
CA THR A 183 -21.77 12.95 -4.47
C THR A 183 -20.31 12.46 -4.49
N HIS A 184 -20.11 11.17 -4.68
CA HIS A 184 -18.75 10.61 -4.79
C HIS A 184 -18.16 10.86 -6.17
N VAL A 185 -16.88 11.30 -6.20
CA VAL A 185 -16.09 11.55 -7.41
C VAL A 185 -14.77 10.76 -7.29
N PRO A 186 -14.65 9.61 -7.97
CA PRO A 186 -13.47 8.78 -7.89
C PRO A 186 -12.33 9.29 -8.79
N TYR A 187 -11.11 9.30 -8.28
CA TYR A 187 -9.87 9.64 -8.99
C TYR A 187 -8.92 8.45 -9.07
N ARG A 188 -7.93 8.52 -9.95
CA ARG A 188 -6.86 7.50 -10.03
C ARG A 188 -5.74 7.77 -9.03
N GLY A 189 -6.08 8.09 -7.77
CA GLY A 189 -5.13 8.35 -6.69
C GLY A 189 -5.27 9.75 -6.08
N SER A 190 -4.50 10.03 -5.02
CA SER A 190 -4.52 11.29 -4.27
C SER A 190 -4.06 12.52 -5.09
N PRO A 191 -2.98 12.47 -5.90
CA PRO A 191 -2.49 13.67 -6.57
C PRO A 191 -3.52 14.37 -7.46
N PRO A 192 -4.22 13.72 -8.41
CA PRO A 192 -5.24 14.38 -9.22
C PRO A 192 -6.45 14.84 -8.40
N ALA A 193 -6.83 14.10 -7.35
CA ALA A 193 -7.93 14.50 -6.46
C ALA A 193 -7.60 15.79 -5.68
N ASN A 194 -6.35 15.93 -5.22
CA ASN A 194 -5.89 17.14 -4.54
C ASN A 194 -5.89 18.37 -5.45
N VAL A 195 -5.55 18.23 -6.74
CA VAL A 195 -5.65 19.33 -7.72
C VAL A 195 -7.08 19.85 -7.80
N ASP A 196 -8.07 18.96 -7.91
CA ASP A 196 -9.47 19.34 -8.00
C ASP A 196 -10.06 19.83 -6.66
N LEU A 197 -9.53 19.34 -5.53
CA LEU A 197 -9.87 19.86 -4.21
C LEU A 197 -9.35 21.29 -4.03
N MET A 198 -8.11 21.57 -4.44
CA MET A 198 -7.52 22.92 -4.38
C MET A 198 -8.26 23.92 -5.27
N SER A 199 -8.67 23.49 -6.48
CA SER A 199 -9.42 24.34 -7.42
C SER A 199 -10.91 24.51 -7.06
N GLY A 200 -11.44 23.71 -6.12
CA GLY A 200 -12.84 23.74 -5.71
C GLY A 200 -13.80 22.95 -6.61
N GLN A 201 -13.29 22.18 -7.57
CA GLN A 201 -14.12 21.26 -8.36
C GLN A 201 -14.78 20.18 -7.49
N VAL A 202 -14.08 19.76 -6.43
CA VAL A 202 -14.64 18.96 -5.35
C VAL A 202 -14.44 19.68 -4.01
N GLN A 203 -15.30 19.44 -3.03
CA GLN A 203 -15.37 20.24 -1.82
C GLN A 203 -14.70 19.56 -0.62
N VAL A 204 -14.67 18.22 -0.58
CA VAL A 204 -14.15 17.44 0.55
C VAL A 204 -13.46 16.19 0.08
N MET A 205 -12.48 15.75 0.84
CA MET A 205 -11.77 14.48 0.65
C MET A 205 -11.23 13.97 1.98
N PHE A 206 -11.39 12.68 2.25
CA PHE A 206 -10.62 12.01 3.29
C PHE A 206 -9.29 11.53 2.68
N ASP A 207 -8.22 12.24 2.98
CA ASP A 207 -6.88 11.98 2.41
C ASP A 207 -5.87 11.62 3.49
N THR A 208 -4.82 10.91 3.08
CA THR A 208 -3.65 10.66 3.93
C THR A 208 -2.87 11.94 4.18
N LEU A 209 -2.38 12.13 5.40
CA LEU A 209 -1.52 13.29 5.69
C LEU A 209 -0.19 13.23 4.92
N VAL A 210 0.30 12.04 4.57
CA VAL A 210 1.51 11.87 3.75
C VAL A 210 1.40 12.66 2.44
N GLY A 211 0.24 12.60 1.78
CA GLY A 211 -0.01 13.30 0.51
C GLY A 211 -0.49 14.75 0.68
N SER A 212 -1.29 15.04 1.71
CA SER A 212 -1.99 16.33 1.84
C SER A 212 -1.28 17.36 2.73
N LEU A 213 -0.36 16.97 3.63
CA LEU A 213 0.28 17.90 4.58
C LEU A 213 0.99 19.09 3.90
N PRO A 214 1.73 18.94 2.78
CA PRO A 214 2.31 20.10 2.10
C PRO A 214 1.27 21.12 1.66
N HIS A 215 0.11 20.68 1.18
CA HIS A 215 -0.99 21.52 0.73
C HIS A 215 -1.74 22.15 1.90
N ILE A 216 -1.84 21.46 3.04
CA ILE A 216 -2.41 22.01 4.27
C ILE A 216 -1.50 23.12 4.81
N ARG A 217 -0.18 22.91 4.85
CA ARG A 217 0.80 23.91 5.31
C ARG A 217 0.86 25.15 4.42
N SER A 218 0.68 24.98 3.11
CA SER A 218 0.60 26.12 2.17
C SER A 218 -0.76 26.83 2.18
N GLY A 219 -1.76 26.30 2.91
CA GLY A 219 -3.12 26.86 2.97
C GLY A 219 -3.95 26.61 1.70
N THR A 220 -3.46 25.83 0.73
CA THR A 220 -4.21 25.49 -0.49
C THR A 220 -5.28 24.42 -0.26
N ILE A 221 -5.18 23.68 0.85
CA ILE A 221 -6.19 22.77 1.39
C ILE A 221 -6.35 23.08 2.89
N ARG A 222 -7.56 22.95 3.43
CA ARG A 222 -7.82 23.05 4.87
C ARG A 222 -8.16 21.68 5.45
N ALA A 223 -7.43 21.25 6.48
CA ALA A 223 -7.84 20.11 7.29
C ALA A 223 -8.89 20.56 8.31
N LEU A 224 -10.08 19.99 8.30
CA LEU A 224 -11.10 20.20 9.31
C LEU A 224 -10.86 19.37 10.57
N ALA A 225 -10.38 18.14 10.40
CA ALA A 225 -10.12 17.21 11.49
C ALA A 225 -9.21 16.06 11.04
N VAL A 226 -8.56 15.41 12.01
CA VAL A 226 -7.87 14.13 11.78
C VAL A 226 -8.87 12.98 11.94
N ALA A 227 -8.74 11.96 11.08
CA ALA A 227 -9.66 10.82 11.06
C ALA A 227 -9.22 9.65 11.96
N GLY A 228 -8.03 9.74 12.56
CA GLY A 228 -7.49 8.72 13.45
C GLY A 228 -7.98 8.81 14.91
N SER A 229 -7.53 7.86 15.73
CA SER A 229 -7.90 7.75 17.16
C SER A 229 -7.28 8.83 18.06
N SER A 230 -6.21 9.51 17.62
CA SER A 230 -5.49 10.53 18.38
C SER A 230 -5.30 11.82 17.59
N ARG A 231 -5.11 12.93 18.32
CA ARG A 231 -4.63 14.19 17.73
C ARG A 231 -3.19 14.03 17.28
N LEU A 232 -2.74 14.90 16.37
CA LEU A 232 -1.42 14.85 15.78
C LEU A 232 -0.65 16.15 16.03
N ASP A 233 0.57 16.05 16.51
CA ASP A 233 1.44 17.21 16.77
C ASP A 233 1.72 18.04 15.52
N VAL A 234 1.69 17.42 14.34
CA VAL A 234 1.88 18.12 13.05
C VAL A 234 0.68 18.97 12.62
N LEU A 235 -0.49 18.75 13.25
CA LEU A 235 -1.73 19.51 13.07
C LEU A 235 -2.40 19.78 14.44
N PRO A 236 -1.77 20.57 15.31
CA PRO A 236 -2.22 20.73 16.71
C PRO A 236 -3.64 21.32 16.84
N ASP A 237 -4.04 22.17 15.89
CA ASP A 237 -5.34 22.81 15.87
C ASP A 237 -6.46 21.94 15.27
N ALA A 238 -6.13 20.83 14.60
CA ALA A 238 -7.12 19.95 14.01
C ALA A 238 -7.66 18.96 15.08
N PRO A 239 -8.97 19.03 15.43
CA PRO A 239 -9.59 18.05 16.30
C PRO A 239 -9.67 16.68 15.62
N ARG A 240 -10.12 15.66 16.35
CA ARG A 240 -10.49 14.38 15.72
C ARG A 240 -11.89 14.50 15.11
N VAL A 241 -12.13 13.80 14.01
CA VAL A 241 -13.50 13.62 13.49
C VAL A 241 -14.39 13.00 14.58
N ALA A 242 -13.85 12.05 15.36
CA ALA A 242 -14.54 11.38 16.46
C ALA A 242 -15.01 12.32 17.59
N ASP A 243 -14.42 13.52 17.73
CA ASP A 243 -14.86 14.52 18.71
C ASP A 243 -16.25 15.09 18.36
N THR A 244 -16.65 15.04 17.06
CA THR A 244 -17.98 15.42 16.56
C THR A 244 -18.82 14.22 16.13
N VAL A 245 -18.19 13.16 15.62
CA VAL A 245 -18.84 11.93 15.13
C VAL A 245 -18.29 10.76 15.93
N PRO A 246 -18.84 10.44 17.10
CA PRO A 246 -18.32 9.39 17.99
C PRO A 246 -18.20 8.02 17.28
N GLY A 247 -17.04 7.38 17.43
CA GLY A 247 -16.77 6.08 16.80
C GLY A 247 -16.21 6.17 15.36
N PHE A 248 -16.08 7.37 14.78
CA PHE A 248 -15.42 7.51 13.49
C PHE A 248 -13.91 7.35 13.64
N GLU A 249 -13.35 6.34 12.99
CA GLU A 249 -11.91 6.11 12.98
C GLU A 249 -11.46 5.48 11.65
N VAL A 250 -10.53 6.15 10.96
CA VAL A 250 -9.91 5.69 9.71
C VAL A 250 -8.41 5.98 9.75
N SER A 251 -7.63 4.97 9.47
CA SER A 251 -6.19 5.05 9.28
C SER A 251 -5.77 4.23 8.06
N GLY A 252 -4.61 4.54 7.51
CA GLY A 252 -4.02 3.78 6.42
C GLY A 252 -2.81 2.98 6.87
N TRP A 253 -2.50 1.95 6.11
CA TRP A 253 -1.28 1.18 6.26
C TRP A 253 -0.81 0.65 4.90
N ASN A 254 0.49 0.40 4.82
CA ASN A 254 1.14 -0.25 3.70
C ASN A 254 2.04 -1.38 4.20
N GLY A 255 2.22 -2.39 3.38
CA GLY A 255 3.18 -3.47 3.61
C GLY A 255 3.50 -4.21 2.32
N PHE A 256 4.38 -5.17 2.39
CA PHE A 256 4.90 -5.90 1.24
C PHE A 256 4.44 -7.34 1.24
N ALA A 257 4.07 -7.80 0.06
CA ALA A 257 3.76 -9.20 -0.20
C ALA A 257 4.42 -9.66 -1.49
N VAL A 258 4.51 -10.97 -1.65
CA VAL A 258 4.93 -11.64 -2.87
C VAL A 258 3.88 -12.65 -3.30
N ARG A 259 3.92 -13.09 -4.55
CA ARG A 259 3.07 -14.19 -5.03
C ARG A 259 3.31 -15.45 -4.20
N LYS A 260 2.26 -16.23 -3.96
CA LYS A 260 2.36 -17.57 -3.38
C LYS A 260 3.28 -18.47 -4.18
N GLY A 261 4.09 -19.26 -3.48
CA GLY A 261 5.06 -20.16 -4.08
C GLY A 261 6.50 -19.62 -4.08
N VAL A 262 6.74 -18.38 -3.65
CA VAL A 262 8.09 -17.86 -3.40
C VAL A 262 8.72 -18.65 -2.24
N PRO A 263 9.99 -19.12 -2.37
CA PRO A 263 10.67 -19.85 -1.30
C PRO A 263 10.73 -19.09 0.02
N ALA A 264 10.50 -19.78 1.14
CA ALA A 264 10.47 -19.19 2.48
C ALA A 264 11.74 -18.41 2.82
N GLY A 265 12.92 -18.94 2.47
CA GLY A 265 14.19 -18.27 2.71
C GLY A 265 14.35 -16.92 1.99
N ILE A 266 13.68 -16.74 0.84
CA ILE A 266 13.62 -15.44 0.15
C ILE A 266 12.72 -14.46 0.92
N ILE A 267 11.56 -14.92 1.39
CA ILE A 267 10.64 -14.12 2.20
C ILE A 267 11.33 -13.66 3.50
N GLU A 268 12.01 -14.57 4.19
CA GLU A 268 12.78 -14.27 5.41
C GLU A 268 13.90 -13.27 5.14
N ARG A 269 14.64 -13.43 4.04
CA ARG A 269 15.70 -12.49 3.64
C ARG A 269 15.11 -11.10 3.39
N LEU A 270 14.05 -11.00 2.61
CA LEU A 270 13.36 -9.73 2.34
C LEU A 270 12.83 -9.09 3.62
N ASN A 271 12.18 -9.86 4.50
CA ASN A 271 11.70 -9.36 5.79
C ASN A 271 12.83 -8.82 6.65
N THR A 272 13.95 -9.54 6.74
CA THR A 272 15.11 -9.12 7.52
C THR A 272 15.67 -7.78 7.03
N GLU A 273 15.87 -7.62 5.72
CA GLU A 273 16.40 -6.38 5.16
C GLU A 273 15.43 -5.21 5.29
N ILE A 274 14.11 -5.44 5.05
CA ILE A 274 13.08 -4.42 5.23
C ILE A 274 12.99 -4.01 6.71
N SER A 275 12.95 -4.96 7.63
CA SER A 275 12.86 -4.68 9.06
C SER A 275 14.08 -3.93 9.58
N THR A 276 15.28 -4.28 9.08
CA THR A 276 16.52 -3.56 9.40
C THR A 276 16.43 -2.11 8.90
N GLY A 277 15.94 -1.89 7.67
CA GLY A 277 15.70 -0.55 7.13
C GLY A 277 14.69 0.24 7.95
N LEU A 278 13.57 -0.36 8.32
CA LEU A 278 12.56 0.30 9.15
C LEU A 278 13.04 0.60 10.59
N ALA A 279 14.05 -0.11 11.07
CA ALA A 279 14.70 0.17 12.35
C ALA A 279 15.79 1.24 12.26
N ASP A 280 16.30 1.54 11.06
CA ASP A 280 17.35 2.55 10.84
C ASP A 280 16.87 3.95 11.20
N PRO A 281 17.66 4.75 11.95
CA PRO A 281 17.28 6.09 12.38
C PRO A 281 16.98 7.06 11.22
N ILE A 282 17.72 6.96 10.10
CA ILE A 282 17.55 7.85 8.95
C ILE A 282 16.25 7.51 8.22
N VAL A 283 15.97 6.21 8.00
CA VAL A 283 14.72 5.74 7.39
C VAL A 283 13.53 6.11 8.28
N LYS A 284 13.62 5.88 9.60
CA LYS A 284 12.59 6.31 10.56
C LYS A 284 12.30 7.80 10.48
N ALA A 285 13.34 8.63 10.45
CA ALA A 285 13.19 10.08 10.36
C ALA A 285 12.50 10.48 9.05
N ARG A 286 12.84 9.86 7.92
CA ARG A 286 12.19 10.11 6.62
C ARG A 286 10.72 9.69 6.60
N ILE A 287 10.40 8.53 7.19
CA ILE A 287 9.01 8.06 7.34
C ILE A 287 8.23 9.01 8.25
N ALA A 288 8.81 9.46 9.37
CA ALA A 288 8.19 10.43 10.28
C ALA A 288 7.98 11.80 9.63
N GLN A 289 8.94 12.29 8.82
CA GLN A 289 8.77 13.52 8.01
C GLN A 289 7.60 13.41 7.03
N ALA A 290 7.33 12.21 6.53
CA ALA A 290 6.15 11.90 5.73
C ALA A 290 4.88 11.66 6.58
N THR A 291 4.88 12.00 7.88
CA THR A 291 3.74 11.80 8.82
C THR A 291 3.26 10.35 8.94
N ALA A 292 4.16 9.43 8.74
CA ALA A 292 3.90 8.00 8.89
C ALA A 292 4.73 7.41 10.04
N VAL A 293 4.32 6.25 10.51
CA VAL A 293 5.00 5.49 11.57
C VAL A 293 5.41 4.13 11.01
N PRO A 294 6.68 3.70 11.17
CA PRO A 294 7.11 2.38 10.73
C PRO A 294 6.25 1.26 11.33
N LEU A 295 5.83 0.32 10.49
CA LEU A 295 5.05 -0.85 10.87
C LEU A 295 5.94 -2.09 10.82
N LEU A 296 6.74 -2.29 11.89
CA LEU A 296 7.66 -3.42 11.99
C LEU A 296 6.89 -4.70 12.33
N LEU A 297 6.59 -5.49 11.31
CA LEU A 297 5.87 -6.76 11.45
C LEU A 297 6.64 -7.88 10.74
N SER A 298 6.73 -9.04 11.40
CA SER A 298 7.15 -10.28 10.75
C SER A 298 6.15 -10.71 9.68
N PRO A 299 6.50 -11.63 8.75
CA PRO A 299 5.57 -12.14 7.76
C PRO A 299 4.27 -12.65 8.36
N ALA A 300 4.35 -13.42 9.46
CA ALA A 300 3.17 -13.95 10.15
C ALA A 300 2.31 -12.83 10.77
N GLN A 301 2.93 -11.85 11.43
CA GLN A 301 2.22 -10.72 12.01
C GLN A 301 1.57 -9.84 10.95
N PHE A 302 2.25 -9.62 9.80
CA PHE A 302 1.66 -8.86 8.71
C PHE A 302 0.50 -9.61 8.05
N GLY A 303 0.59 -10.93 7.91
CA GLY A 303 -0.52 -11.78 7.45
C GLY A 303 -1.73 -11.69 8.38
N ALA A 304 -1.51 -11.76 9.71
CA ALA A 304 -2.57 -11.59 10.69
C ALA A 304 -3.21 -10.18 10.65
N HIS A 305 -2.37 -9.14 10.45
CA HIS A 305 -2.84 -7.77 10.26
C HIS A 305 -3.72 -7.61 9.01
N MET A 306 -3.30 -8.16 7.87
CA MET A 306 -4.09 -8.16 6.63
C MET A 306 -5.45 -8.85 6.84
N ALA A 307 -5.48 -10.00 7.51
CA ALA A 307 -6.71 -10.73 7.79
C ALA A 307 -7.65 -9.94 8.71
N ALA A 308 -7.12 -9.37 9.80
CA ALA A 308 -7.89 -8.57 10.76
C ALA A 308 -8.49 -7.31 10.10
N GLU A 309 -7.72 -6.61 9.26
CA GLU A 309 -8.20 -5.44 8.53
C GLU A 309 -9.27 -5.83 7.48
N THR A 310 -9.11 -6.95 6.78
CA THR A 310 -10.13 -7.46 5.85
C THR A 310 -11.45 -7.76 6.58
N GLU A 311 -11.39 -8.40 7.76
CA GLU A 311 -12.58 -8.67 8.57
C GLU A 311 -13.23 -7.39 9.09
N LYS A 312 -12.43 -6.48 9.65
CA LYS A 312 -12.89 -5.18 10.16
C LYS A 312 -13.66 -4.39 9.10
N TRP A 313 -13.04 -4.18 7.95
CA TRP A 313 -13.66 -3.46 6.86
C TRP A 313 -14.85 -4.20 6.25
N GLY A 314 -14.78 -5.52 6.21
CA GLY A 314 -15.92 -6.35 5.80
C GLY A 314 -17.15 -6.14 6.70
N LYS A 315 -16.97 -6.02 8.02
CA LYS A 315 -18.06 -5.67 8.95
C LYS A 315 -18.60 -4.28 8.65
N VAL A 316 -17.73 -3.27 8.50
CA VAL A 316 -18.15 -1.88 8.19
C VAL A 316 -18.95 -1.82 6.90
N ILE A 317 -18.45 -2.42 5.81
CA ILE A 317 -19.11 -2.44 4.49
C ILE A 317 -20.51 -3.04 4.59
N ARG A 318 -20.65 -4.20 5.23
CA ARG A 318 -21.95 -4.88 5.38
C ARG A 318 -22.92 -4.10 6.27
N THR A 319 -22.45 -3.57 7.42
CA THR A 319 -23.30 -2.85 8.38
C THR A 319 -23.78 -1.52 7.81
N ALA A 320 -22.91 -0.80 7.09
CA ALA A 320 -23.21 0.48 6.48
C ALA A 320 -23.80 0.36 5.06
N ASN A 321 -23.98 -0.88 4.56
CA ASN A 321 -24.48 -1.19 3.21
C ASN A 321 -23.73 -0.41 2.11
N ILE A 322 -22.39 -0.28 2.26
CA ILE A 322 -21.53 0.41 1.31
C ILE A 322 -21.39 -0.46 0.05
N LYS A 323 -21.60 0.15 -1.12
CA LYS A 323 -21.45 -0.50 -2.41
C LYS A 323 -20.29 0.11 -3.20
N ALA A 324 -19.70 -0.68 -4.09
CA ALA A 324 -18.85 -0.15 -5.14
C ALA A 324 -19.73 0.60 -6.15
N ASP A 325 -19.32 1.82 -6.53
CA ASP A 325 -19.99 2.60 -7.59
C ASP A 325 -19.73 1.99 -8.98
#